data_2afdede77be0ee5eace4cae7a8c3e937
#
_entry.id   2afdede77be0ee5eace4cae7a8c3e937
#
_cell.length_a   1.000
_cell.length_b   1.000
_cell.length_c   1.000
_cell.angle_alpha   90.00
_cell.angle_beta   90.00
_cell.angle_gamma   90.00
#
_symmetry.space_group_name_H-M   'P 1'
#
loop_
_entity.id
_entity.type
_entity.pdbx_description
1 polymer ?
#
loop_
_entity_poly.entity_id
_entity_poly.type
_entity_poly.pdbx_seq_one_letter_code
_entity_poly.pdbx_strand_id
1 'polypeptide(L)'
;MANERVENKLKVLPGKPGCYLMKDKDGHIIYIGKAKNLKNRVRSYFKSSHTGKTARLVSEIADFEYILTGSDKEALLLEVSLIQKHKPQYNILLKYGTTYPYLKITNERDPRLVIDSEIKKDGAKYFGPYPNVGAAMQTQQLLHKIYPLRRCPKNQKRPCLYYHMGPVSYTHL
;
A
#
# COMPACT_ATOMS: atom_id res chain seq x y z
N MET A 1 17.80 -3.24 27.08
CA MET A 1 17.22 -4.56 27.42
C MET A 1 15.80 -4.55 26.87
N ALA A 2 15.40 -5.57 26.12
CA ALA A 2 14.01 -5.67 25.64
C ALA A 2 13.10 -5.82 26.85
N ASN A 3 11.98 -5.09 26.85
CA ASN A 3 10.98 -5.17 27.91
C ASN A 3 10.44 -6.61 27.96
N GLU A 4 10.22 -7.19 29.13
CA GLU A 4 9.70 -8.54 29.36
C GLU A 4 8.45 -8.84 28.50
N ARG A 5 7.64 -7.82 28.28
CA ARG A 5 6.46 -7.86 27.39
C ARG A 5 6.84 -8.18 25.93
N VAL A 6 7.89 -7.56 25.42
CA VAL A 6 8.41 -7.80 24.06
C VAL A 6 8.98 -9.21 23.96
N GLU A 7 9.74 -9.67 24.95
CA GLU A 7 10.32 -11.01 24.98
C GLU A 7 9.25 -12.10 24.95
N ASN A 8 8.18 -11.95 25.74
CA ASN A 8 7.07 -12.89 25.75
C ASN A 8 6.33 -12.93 24.41
N LYS A 9 6.09 -11.78 23.75
CA LYS A 9 5.51 -11.73 22.42
C LYS A 9 6.42 -12.39 21.36
N LEU A 10 7.75 -12.23 21.46
CA LEU A 10 8.71 -12.85 20.54
C LEU A 10 8.71 -14.38 20.62
N LYS A 11 8.40 -14.98 21.79
CA LYS A 11 8.32 -16.45 21.95
C LYS A 11 7.18 -17.04 21.13
N VAL A 12 6.02 -16.38 21.12
CA VAL A 12 4.77 -16.87 20.46
C VAL A 12 4.61 -16.38 19.02
N LEU A 13 5.54 -15.56 18.53
CA LEU A 13 5.43 -14.97 17.18
C LEU A 13 5.51 -16.04 16.09
N PRO A 14 4.51 -16.15 15.20
CA PRO A 14 4.47 -17.17 14.16
C PRO A 14 5.47 -16.91 13.01
N GLY A 15 5.94 -18.00 12.39
CA GLY A 15 6.81 -17.95 11.21
C GLY A 15 6.05 -17.75 9.88
N LYS A 16 4.96 -16.99 9.89
CA LYS A 16 4.11 -16.73 8.72
C LYS A 16 4.35 -15.34 8.13
N PRO A 17 3.92 -15.09 6.86
CA PRO A 17 3.95 -13.76 6.27
C PRO A 17 3.05 -12.79 7.02
N GLY A 18 3.43 -11.50 7.02
CA GLY A 18 2.61 -10.45 7.62
C GLY A 18 3.35 -9.13 7.79
N CYS A 19 2.67 -8.20 8.44
CA CYS A 19 3.19 -6.89 8.82
C CYS A 19 3.40 -6.81 10.33
N TYR A 20 4.41 -6.06 10.74
CA TYR A 20 4.68 -5.73 12.14
C TYR A 20 4.71 -4.21 12.33
N LEU A 21 4.16 -3.77 13.45
CA LEU A 21 4.02 -2.37 13.83
C LEU A 21 4.78 -2.17 15.14
N MET A 22 5.90 -1.44 15.10
CA MET A 22 6.69 -1.11 16.27
C MET A 22 6.12 0.13 16.95
N LYS A 23 5.96 0.06 18.26
CA LYS A 23 5.39 1.12 19.09
C LYS A 23 6.40 1.64 20.11
N ASP A 24 6.33 2.94 20.38
CA ASP A 24 7.05 3.57 21.48
C ASP A 24 6.35 3.35 22.82
N LYS A 25 6.91 3.95 23.89
CA LYS A 25 6.38 3.89 25.25
C LYS A 25 4.98 4.52 25.40
N ASP A 26 4.63 5.46 24.52
CA ASP A 26 3.36 6.18 24.51
C ASP A 26 2.32 5.48 23.64
N GLY A 27 2.67 4.35 23.01
CA GLY A 27 1.81 3.55 22.16
C GLY A 27 1.72 4.04 20.72
N HIS A 28 2.49 5.06 20.33
CA HIS A 28 2.51 5.55 18.96
C HIS A 28 3.26 4.58 18.04
N ILE A 29 2.75 4.40 16.84
CA ILE A 29 3.41 3.57 15.83
C ILE A 29 4.57 4.36 15.23
N ILE A 30 5.81 3.92 15.51
CA ILE A 30 7.04 4.57 15.06
C ILE A 30 7.63 3.93 13.80
N TYR A 31 7.35 2.65 13.56
CA TYR A 31 7.81 1.94 12.37
C TYR A 31 6.84 0.82 11.98
N ILE A 32 6.66 0.63 10.68
CA ILE A 32 5.88 -0.48 10.10
C ILE A 32 6.76 -1.20 9.09
N GLY A 33 6.70 -2.53 9.06
CA GLY A 33 7.44 -3.33 8.08
C GLY A 33 6.73 -4.64 7.77
N LYS A 34 7.01 -5.19 6.59
CA LYS A 34 6.57 -6.53 6.21
C LYS A 34 7.63 -7.58 6.42
N ALA A 35 7.20 -8.83 6.51
CA ALA A 35 8.09 -9.98 6.50
C ALA A 35 7.43 -11.20 5.86
N LYS A 36 8.23 -12.01 5.13
CA LYS A 36 7.83 -13.37 4.72
C LYS A 36 7.77 -14.32 5.92
N ASN A 37 8.58 -14.06 6.94
CA ASN A 37 8.62 -14.78 8.20
C ASN A 37 8.75 -13.76 9.33
N LEU A 38 7.62 -13.45 9.99
CA LEU A 38 7.55 -12.46 11.06
C LEU A 38 8.50 -12.81 12.22
N LYS A 39 8.54 -14.07 12.64
CA LYS A 39 9.38 -14.55 13.74
C LYS A 39 10.86 -14.22 13.53
N ASN A 40 11.39 -14.54 12.35
CA ASN A 40 12.81 -14.31 12.05
C ASN A 40 13.09 -12.80 11.92
N ARG A 41 12.22 -12.08 11.22
CA ARG A 41 12.41 -10.66 10.95
C ARG A 41 12.31 -9.80 12.20
N VAL A 42 11.30 -9.99 13.02
CA VAL A 42 11.13 -9.19 14.25
C VAL A 42 12.22 -9.50 15.26
N ARG A 43 12.59 -10.78 15.41
CA ARG A 43 13.70 -11.18 16.30
C ARG A 43 15.04 -10.57 15.90
N SER A 44 15.30 -10.35 14.62
CA SER A 44 16.57 -9.74 14.17
C SER A 44 16.78 -8.33 14.71
N TYR A 45 15.74 -7.56 14.98
CA TYR A 45 15.86 -6.23 15.60
C TYR A 45 16.40 -6.28 17.04
N PHE A 46 16.10 -7.35 17.78
CA PHE A 46 16.45 -7.47 19.21
C PHE A 46 17.68 -8.34 19.47
N LYS A 47 18.12 -9.14 18.47
CA LYS A 47 19.27 -10.03 18.62
C LYS A 47 20.58 -9.48 18.06
N SER A 48 20.53 -8.59 17.06
CA SER A 48 21.70 -8.07 16.37
C SER A 48 22.08 -6.70 16.93
N SER A 49 23.35 -6.40 16.97
CA SER A 49 23.82 -5.02 17.18
C SER A 49 23.50 -4.20 15.94
N HIS A 50 22.85 -3.07 16.13
CA HIS A 50 22.48 -2.16 15.06
C HIS A 50 23.25 -0.85 15.18
N THR A 51 23.50 -0.20 14.03
CA THR A 51 24.16 1.10 13.96
C THR A 51 23.23 2.15 13.36
N GLY A 52 23.49 3.41 13.62
CA GLY A 52 22.80 4.55 13.03
C GLY A 52 21.29 4.56 13.31
N LYS A 53 20.50 4.70 12.26
CA LYS A 53 19.04 4.86 12.34
C LYS A 53 18.31 3.65 12.94
N THR A 54 18.79 2.45 12.65
CA THR A 54 18.17 1.22 13.18
C THR A 54 18.43 1.08 14.68
N ALA A 55 19.61 1.48 15.17
CA ALA A 55 19.89 1.50 16.60
C ALA A 55 18.96 2.47 17.35
N ARG A 56 18.71 3.65 16.79
CA ARG A 56 17.73 4.60 17.34
C ARG A 56 16.32 4.02 17.37
N LEU A 57 15.87 3.44 16.26
CA LEU A 57 14.57 2.78 16.22
C LEU A 57 14.45 1.73 17.35
N VAL A 58 15.43 0.83 17.45
CA VAL A 58 15.40 -0.27 18.43
C VAL A 58 15.38 0.27 19.86
N SER A 59 16.07 1.37 20.16
CA SER A 59 16.08 1.98 21.50
C SER A 59 14.71 2.60 21.88
N GLU A 60 13.91 2.97 20.94
CA GLU A 60 12.58 3.56 21.15
C GLU A 60 11.44 2.53 21.17
N ILE A 61 11.69 1.28 20.73
CA ILE A 61 10.67 0.23 20.74
C ILE A 61 10.34 -0.20 22.17
N ALA A 62 9.11 0.07 22.59
CA ALA A 62 8.58 -0.41 23.88
C ALA A 62 7.63 -1.60 23.70
N ASP A 63 6.95 -1.70 22.56
CA ASP A 63 6.05 -2.81 22.23
C ASP A 63 5.96 -3.01 20.71
N PHE A 64 5.38 -4.13 20.28
CA PHE A 64 5.03 -4.34 18.87
C PHE A 64 3.72 -5.11 18.72
N GLU A 65 3.06 -4.87 17.60
CA GLU A 65 1.92 -5.64 17.12
C GLU A 65 2.25 -6.28 15.78
N TYR A 66 1.48 -7.30 15.40
CA TYR A 66 1.62 -7.93 14.09
C TYR A 66 0.26 -8.32 13.52
N ILE A 67 0.19 -8.34 12.19
CA ILE A 67 -0.97 -8.77 11.41
C ILE A 67 -0.50 -9.84 10.45
N LEU A 68 -1.11 -11.03 10.52
CA LEU A 68 -0.81 -12.13 9.61
C LEU A 68 -1.50 -11.90 8.27
N THR A 69 -0.84 -12.34 7.21
CA THR A 69 -1.38 -12.32 5.84
C THR A 69 -1.23 -13.71 5.21
N GLY A 70 -2.03 -13.98 4.18
CA GLY A 70 -1.97 -15.25 3.44
C GLY A 70 -0.74 -15.34 2.52
N SER A 71 -0.16 -14.19 2.13
CA SER A 71 0.98 -14.12 1.22
C SER A 71 1.88 -12.91 1.46
N ASP A 72 3.13 -12.96 0.92
CA ASP A 72 4.04 -11.82 0.95
C ASP A 72 3.53 -10.63 0.12
N LYS A 73 2.73 -10.90 -0.93
CA LYS A 73 2.09 -9.85 -1.74
C LYS A 73 1.03 -9.09 -0.94
N GLU A 74 0.21 -9.79 -0.19
CA GLU A 74 -0.75 -9.17 0.74
C GLU A 74 -0.05 -8.39 1.84
N ALA A 75 1.04 -8.95 2.40
CA ALA A 75 1.85 -8.23 3.39
C ALA A 75 2.40 -6.92 2.83
N LEU A 76 2.83 -6.89 1.56
CA LEU A 76 3.31 -5.66 0.91
C LEU A 76 2.19 -4.61 0.78
N LEU A 77 1.00 -5.01 0.33
CA LEU A 77 -0.14 -4.09 0.20
C LEU A 77 -0.59 -3.54 1.56
N LEU A 78 -0.62 -4.42 2.56
CA LEU A 78 -0.97 -4.05 3.93
C LEU A 78 0.06 -3.08 4.53
N GLU A 79 1.37 -3.34 4.35
CA GLU A 79 2.45 -2.44 4.80
C GLU A 79 2.26 -1.03 4.25
N VAL A 80 2.05 -0.91 2.93
CA VAL A 80 1.85 0.37 2.26
C VAL A 80 0.63 1.10 2.80
N SER A 81 -0.49 0.41 2.92
CA SER A 81 -1.74 0.98 3.44
C SER A 81 -1.58 1.48 4.88
N LEU A 82 -0.90 0.70 5.72
CA LEU A 82 -0.64 1.06 7.11
C LEU A 82 0.34 2.26 7.23
N ILE A 83 1.38 2.30 6.41
CA ILE A 83 2.33 3.43 6.40
C ILE A 83 1.64 4.72 5.94
N GLN A 84 0.78 4.66 4.94
CA GLN A 84 0.01 5.82 4.49
C GLN A 84 -0.98 6.31 5.56
N LYS A 85 -1.62 5.39 6.25
CA LYS A 85 -2.57 5.70 7.32
C LYS A 85 -1.88 6.32 8.55
N HIS A 86 -0.80 5.73 9.02
CA HIS A 86 -0.16 6.08 10.28
C HIS A 86 1.03 7.03 10.14
N LYS A 87 1.63 7.13 8.94
CA LYS A 87 2.80 7.99 8.63
C LYS A 87 3.93 7.89 9.66
N PRO A 88 4.40 6.67 9.99
CA PRO A 88 5.32 6.47 11.08
C PRO A 88 6.66 7.17 10.84
N GLN A 89 7.27 7.63 11.93
CA GLN A 89 8.47 8.49 11.93
C GLN A 89 9.67 7.85 11.21
N TYR A 90 9.87 6.53 11.36
CA TYR A 90 11.02 5.82 10.82
C TYR A 90 10.85 5.27 9.40
N ASN A 91 9.65 5.33 8.80
CA ASN A 91 9.38 4.90 7.42
C ASN A 91 9.63 6.02 6.39
N ILE A 92 10.85 6.57 6.35
CA ILE A 92 11.18 7.77 5.55
C ILE A 92 10.99 7.55 4.05
N LEU A 93 11.42 6.41 3.50
CA LEU A 93 11.38 6.14 2.06
C LEU A 93 9.95 6.06 1.50
N LEU A 94 9.01 5.53 2.27
CA LEU A 94 7.62 5.42 1.85
C LEU A 94 6.78 6.67 2.14
N LYS A 95 7.33 7.64 2.88
CA LYS A 95 6.72 8.97 3.06
C LYS A 95 6.89 9.86 1.81
N TYR A 96 8.00 9.72 1.09
CA TYR A 96 8.45 10.73 0.12
C TYR A 96 8.89 10.21 -1.25
N GLY A 97 8.81 8.91 -1.58
CA GLY A 97 9.48 8.46 -2.79
C GLY A 97 8.96 7.26 -3.56
N THR A 98 8.12 6.41 -3.02
CA THR A 98 7.49 5.34 -3.79
C THR A 98 5.99 5.53 -3.79
N THR A 99 5.52 6.24 -4.80
CA THR A 99 4.10 6.37 -5.09
C THR A 99 3.63 5.07 -5.73
N TYR A 100 2.92 4.26 -4.97
CA TYR A 100 2.25 3.08 -5.50
C TYR A 100 1.08 3.51 -6.40
N PRO A 101 0.86 2.85 -7.54
CA PRO A 101 -0.23 3.18 -8.42
C PRO A 101 -1.59 2.81 -7.82
N TYR A 102 -2.57 3.65 -8.09
CA TYR A 102 -3.98 3.48 -7.78
C TYR A 102 -4.78 3.42 -9.07
N LEU A 103 -5.87 2.67 -9.07
CA LEU A 103 -6.92 2.86 -10.06
C LEU A 103 -7.83 3.99 -9.57
N LYS A 104 -8.02 4.99 -10.40
CA LYS A 104 -8.84 6.17 -10.12
C LYS A 104 -10.04 6.21 -11.05
N ILE A 105 -11.23 6.30 -10.49
CA ILE A 105 -12.43 6.68 -11.22
C ILE A 105 -12.56 8.19 -11.10
N THR A 106 -12.44 8.89 -12.26
CA THR A 106 -12.48 10.35 -12.30
C THR A 106 -13.86 10.88 -11.89
N ASN A 107 -13.87 12.04 -11.21
CA ASN A 107 -15.12 12.75 -10.87
C ASN A 107 -15.53 13.70 -12.01
N GLU A 108 -15.95 13.11 -13.11
CA GLU A 108 -16.43 13.79 -14.31
C GLU A 108 -17.87 13.34 -14.60
N ARG A 109 -18.60 14.08 -15.44
CA ARG A 109 -19.93 13.68 -15.91
C ARG A 109 -19.90 12.25 -16.48
N ASP A 110 -18.88 11.96 -17.29
CA ASP A 110 -18.64 10.64 -17.88
C ASP A 110 -17.32 10.08 -17.31
N PRO A 111 -17.37 9.31 -16.22
CA PRO A 111 -16.18 8.88 -15.48
C PRO A 111 -15.26 8.01 -16.34
N ARG A 112 -13.96 8.14 -16.10
CA ARG A 112 -12.91 7.29 -16.69
C ARG A 112 -12.16 6.51 -15.63
N LEU A 113 -11.71 5.33 -15.99
CA LEU A 113 -10.78 4.55 -15.16
C LEU A 113 -9.34 4.83 -15.61
N VAL A 114 -8.57 5.51 -14.78
CA VAL A 114 -7.18 5.87 -15.06
C VAL A 114 -6.26 5.36 -13.95
N ILE A 115 -4.96 5.25 -14.25
CA ILE A 115 -3.95 4.95 -13.24
C ILE A 115 -3.36 6.27 -12.78
N ASP A 116 -3.35 6.50 -11.47
CA ASP A 116 -2.73 7.67 -10.84
C ASP A 116 -1.80 7.18 -9.72
N SER A 117 -0.73 7.89 -9.49
CA SER A 117 0.23 7.56 -8.42
C SER A 117 0.00 8.36 -7.14
N GLU A 118 -0.93 9.32 -7.17
CA GLU A 118 -1.18 10.25 -6.08
C GLU A 118 -2.67 10.36 -5.77
N ILE A 119 -3.03 10.28 -4.49
CA ILE A 119 -4.41 10.51 -4.04
C ILE A 119 -4.62 12.01 -3.86
N LYS A 120 -5.53 12.58 -4.65
CA LYS A 120 -5.91 14.00 -4.62
C LYS A 120 -7.30 14.19 -4.02
N LYS A 121 -7.54 15.35 -3.41
CA LYS A 121 -8.88 15.73 -2.93
C LYS A 121 -9.72 16.33 -4.08
N ASP A 122 -9.95 15.55 -5.12
CA ASP A 122 -10.65 15.97 -6.34
C ASP A 122 -12.05 15.33 -6.48
N GLY A 123 -12.52 14.68 -5.43
CA GLY A 123 -13.81 13.96 -5.44
C GLY A 123 -13.80 12.65 -6.22
N ALA A 124 -12.66 12.26 -6.82
CA ALA A 124 -12.50 11.00 -7.51
C ALA A 124 -12.42 9.83 -6.51
N LYS A 125 -12.76 8.62 -6.98
CA LYS A 125 -12.64 7.39 -6.17
C LYS A 125 -11.33 6.70 -6.53
N TYR A 126 -10.55 6.34 -5.49
CA TYR A 126 -9.25 5.67 -5.62
C TYR A 126 -9.32 4.26 -5.06
N PHE A 127 -8.77 3.29 -5.80
CA PHE A 127 -8.73 1.87 -5.45
C PHE A 127 -7.28 1.39 -5.49
N GLY A 128 -6.82 0.72 -4.47
CA GLY A 128 -5.43 0.28 -4.32
C GLY A 128 -4.93 0.53 -2.91
N PRO A 129 -3.64 0.55 -2.67
CA PRO A 129 -2.53 0.62 -3.63
C PRO A 129 -2.26 -0.69 -4.36
N TYR A 130 -1.74 -0.61 -5.60
CA TYR A 130 -1.26 -1.75 -6.35
C TYR A 130 0.25 -1.93 -6.16
N PRO A 131 0.78 -3.18 -6.18
CA PRO A 131 2.19 -3.44 -5.91
C PRO A 131 3.14 -2.86 -6.99
N ASN A 132 2.65 -2.68 -8.20
CA ASN A 132 3.38 -2.05 -9.32
C ASN A 132 2.40 -1.61 -10.41
N VAL A 133 2.89 -0.80 -11.36
CA VAL A 133 2.11 -0.27 -12.48
C VAL A 133 1.55 -1.40 -13.36
N GLY A 134 2.32 -2.49 -13.56
CA GLY A 134 1.87 -3.63 -14.37
C GLY A 134 0.62 -4.30 -13.78
N ALA A 135 0.56 -4.50 -12.48
CA ALA A 135 -0.62 -5.06 -11.81
C ALA A 135 -1.84 -4.13 -11.94
N ALA A 136 -1.65 -2.82 -11.78
CA ALA A 136 -2.70 -1.83 -11.98
C ALA A 136 -3.21 -1.83 -13.44
N MET A 137 -2.29 -1.89 -14.42
CA MET A 137 -2.64 -1.97 -15.85
C MET A 137 -3.43 -3.24 -16.20
N GLN A 138 -3.02 -4.40 -15.69
CA GLN A 138 -3.74 -5.65 -15.92
C GLN A 138 -5.18 -5.58 -15.38
N THR A 139 -5.34 -5.04 -14.17
CA THR A 139 -6.68 -4.86 -13.57
C THR A 139 -7.49 -3.84 -14.37
N GLN A 140 -6.90 -2.73 -14.79
CA GLN A 140 -7.56 -1.74 -15.63
C GLN A 140 -8.03 -2.35 -16.96
N GLN A 141 -7.17 -3.12 -17.62
CA GLN A 141 -7.51 -3.80 -18.87
C GLN A 141 -8.64 -4.80 -18.70
N LEU A 142 -8.64 -5.58 -17.61
CA LEU A 142 -9.73 -6.50 -17.28
C LEU A 142 -11.06 -5.76 -17.09
N LEU A 143 -11.05 -4.67 -16.32
CA LEU A 143 -12.25 -3.85 -16.10
C LEU A 143 -12.76 -3.23 -17.40
N HIS A 144 -11.87 -2.79 -18.29
CA HIS A 144 -12.25 -2.29 -19.60
C HIS A 144 -12.81 -3.34 -20.57
N LYS A 145 -12.53 -4.65 -20.34
CA LYS A 145 -13.16 -5.74 -21.09
C LYS A 145 -14.58 -6.04 -20.59
N ILE A 146 -14.79 -5.90 -19.28
CA ILE A 146 -16.08 -6.21 -18.64
C ILE A 146 -17.04 -5.00 -18.75
N TYR A 147 -16.52 -3.80 -18.54
CA TYR A 147 -17.30 -2.56 -18.54
C TYR A 147 -16.87 -1.65 -19.70
N PRO A 148 -17.81 -1.17 -20.52
CA PRO A 148 -17.52 -0.28 -21.66
C PRO A 148 -17.24 1.16 -21.18
N LEU A 149 -16.26 1.33 -20.30
CA LEU A 149 -15.88 2.62 -19.74
C LEU A 149 -15.18 3.49 -20.77
N ARG A 150 -15.44 4.78 -20.72
CA ARG A 150 -14.78 5.77 -21.55
C ARG A 150 -13.26 5.76 -21.35
N ARG A 151 -12.51 5.78 -22.46
CA ARG A 151 -11.04 5.82 -22.47
C ARG A 151 -10.48 7.15 -22.95
N CYS A 152 -11.29 7.92 -23.68
CA CYS A 152 -10.88 9.18 -24.32
C CYS A 152 -10.70 10.32 -23.30
N PRO A 153 -9.78 11.27 -23.56
CA PRO A 153 -9.68 12.50 -22.79
C PRO A 153 -10.99 13.31 -22.84
N LYS A 154 -11.22 14.14 -21.83
CA LYS A 154 -12.29 15.13 -21.83
C LYS A 154 -12.07 16.09 -23.01
N ASN A 155 -13.05 16.45 -23.77
CA ASN A 155 -13.01 17.40 -24.90
C ASN A 155 -12.76 16.83 -26.31
N GLN A 156 -12.97 15.55 -26.54
CA GLN A 156 -13.07 15.10 -27.94
C GLN A 156 -14.43 15.46 -28.51
N LYS A 157 -14.43 16.32 -29.54
CA LYS A 157 -15.63 16.73 -30.29
C LYS A 157 -16.05 15.68 -31.32
N ARG A 158 -15.29 14.63 -31.54
CA ARG A 158 -15.54 13.57 -32.54
C ARG A 158 -15.42 12.19 -31.89
N PRO A 159 -16.19 11.19 -32.37
CA PRO A 159 -16.06 9.82 -31.91
C PRO A 159 -14.62 9.31 -32.03
N CYS A 160 -14.10 8.67 -30.99
CA CYS A 160 -12.75 8.12 -31.02
C CYS A 160 -12.71 6.71 -31.65
N LEU A 161 -11.51 6.21 -31.94
CA LEU A 161 -11.32 4.89 -32.51
C LEU A 161 -12.02 3.78 -31.70
N TYR A 162 -11.95 3.83 -30.36
CA TYR A 162 -12.62 2.86 -29.49
C TYR A 162 -14.14 2.87 -29.60
N TYR A 163 -14.74 3.98 -29.94
CA TYR A 163 -16.16 4.08 -30.25
C TYR A 163 -16.50 3.30 -31.52
N HIS A 164 -15.73 3.49 -32.58
CA HIS A 164 -15.94 2.77 -33.85
C HIS A 164 -15.66 1.25 -33.75
N MET A 165 -14.83 0.83 -32.80
CA MET A 165 -14.52 -0.57 -32.55
C MET A 165 -15.54 -1.29 -31.63
N GLY A 166 -16.56 -0.58 -31.12
CA GLY A 166 -17.64 -1.12 -30.32
C GLY A 166 -17.38 -1.38 -28.81
N PRO A 167 -16.17 -1.22 -28.24
CA PRO A 167 -15.96 -1.49 -26.81
C PRO A 167 -16.34 -0.34 -25.87
N VAL A 168 -16.95 0.74 -26.36
CA VAL A 168 -17.34 1.91 -25.56
C VAL A 168 -18.80 2.27 -25.83
N SER A 169 -19.56 2.49 -24.76
CA SER A 169 -20.98 2.87 -24.84
C SER A 169 -21.20 4.30 -25.38
N TYR A 170 -22.39 4.56 -25.92
CA TYR A 170 -22.83 5.87 -26.50
C TYR A 170 -22.95 7.01 -25.48
N THR A 171 -22.80 6.76 -24.20
CA THR A 171 -23.13 7.72 -23.14
C THR A 171 -22.23 8.95 -23.05
N HIS A 172 -21.24 9.10 -23.96
CA HIS A 172 -20.26 10.20 -23.90
C HIS A 172 -20.21 11.07 -25.17
N LEU A 173 -21.16 10.92 -26.08
CA LEU A 173 -21.34 11.80 -27.27
C LEU A 173 -22.23 12.99 -26.98
#